data_bf2d06b212b7de93ff0df34e1db56f84
#
_entry.id   bf2d06b212b7de93ff0df34e1db56f84
#
_cell.length_a   1.000
_cell.length_b   1.000
_cell.length_c   1.000
_cell.angle_alpha   90.00
_cell.angle_beta   90.00
_cell.angle_gamma   90.00
#
_symmetry.space_group_name_H-M   'P 1'
#
loop_
_entity.id
_entity.type
_entity.pdbx_description
1 polymer ?
#
loop_
_entity_poly.entity_id
_entity_poly.type
_entity_poly.pdbx_seq_one_letter_code
_entity_poly.pdbx_strand_id
1 'polypeptide(L)'
;MLRFGLCFLTFAAVAADAPVFVGSAEQPSLAYREPRPEGIYEVTVEFGAADVDSVTTLKAEARRLMALNVAVPKGRTETRRFLVDVRRPEYTGGRVALKGSTAGLLSWDDSLSLEFLGPAGRARLLSVRLAEPSVVRVFLAGDSTVCEQKAEPYVGWGQVLPLFFGPQAAVANHAENGRALRSFKGEHRFDKILAQLRAGDFVLIQFGHNDQKEKGEGVGAFTTYANSLREYVAAIRAKGAKPVLITAVARRRFDDQGKVFESLGDFPAAVRRVAKEFSVPLIDLNDTSKQVYQALGVEPSKLALLHYPANTFPGQSAPLRDDTHFSAYGAYEMARCAVEGIRTGVPELAPFLADSVVAFDPKHPDEPAKIVIPASPLVNGDKPEGK
;
A
#
# COMPACT_ATOMS: atom_id res chain seq x y z
N MET A 1 29.36 13.10 42.22
CA MET A 1 29.50 12.78 40.81
C MET A 1 29.22 11.29 40.63
N LEU A 2 27.96 10.92 40.38
CA LEU A 2 27.58 9.54 40.01
C LEU A 2 27.37 9.50 38.49
N ARG A 3 28.19 8.72 37.80
CA ARG A 3 28.00 8.42 36.35
C ARG A 3 27.01 7.28 36.27
N PHE A 4 25.81 7.55 35.72
CA PHE A 4 24.90 6.51 35.24
C PHE A 4 25.39 6.05 33.88
N GLY A 5 25.94 4.84 33.82
CA GLY A 5 26.21 4.14 32.57
C GLY A 5 24.91 3.60 32.01
N LEU A 6 24.47 4.12 30.85
CA LEU A 6 23.35 3.58 30.07
C LEU A 6 23.88 2.32 29.36
N CYS A 7 23.51 1.17 29.88
CA CYS A 7 23.79 -0.12 29.21
C CYS A 7 22.81 -0.31 28.07
N PHE A 8 23.25 -0.11 26.82
CA PHE A 8 22.50 -0.49 25.64
C PHE A 8 22.54 -2.02 25.53
N LEU A 9 21.46 -2.66 25.91
CA LEU A 9 21.22 -4.07 25.60
C LEU A 9 20.86 -4.19 24.11
N THR A 10 21.86 -4.48 23.30
CA THR A 10 21.67 -4.94 21.93
C THR A 10 21.15 -6.38 21.98
N PHE A 11 19.84 -6.54 21.85
CA PHE A 11 19.26 -7.86 21.60
C PHE A 11 19.52 -8.23 20.13
N ALA A 12 20.64 -8.85 19.85
CA ALA A 12 20.84 -9.64 18.66
C ALA A 12 20.28 -11.05 18.95
N ALA A 13 18.98 -11.22 18.75
CA ALA A 13 18.40 -12.55 18.70
C ALA A 13 18.59 -13.10 17.29
N VAL A 14 19.66 -13.84 17.06
CA VAL A 14 19.71 -14.83 15.98
C VAL A 14 18.76 -15.93 16.43
N ALA A 15 17.60 -16.05 15.79
CA ALA A 15 16.70 -17.17 16.02
C ALA A 15 17.43 -18.46 15.61
N ALA A 16 17.53 -19.42 16.53
CA ALA A 16 18.20 -20.70 16.30
C ALA A 16 17.56 -21.52 15.16
N ASP A 17 16.33 -21.17 14.73
CA ASP A 17 15.59 -21.80 13.63
C ASP A 17 14.95 -20.72 12.73
N ALA A 18 15.78 -19.94 12.02
CA ALA A 18 15.27 -19.00 11.02
C ALA A 18 14.50 -19.77 9.93
N PRO A 19 13.23 -19.39 9.60
CA PRO A 19 12.43 -20.14 8.65
C PRO A 19 13.09 -20.18 7.27
N VAL A 20 13.14 -21.39 6.72
CA VAL A 20 13.58 -21.67 5.35
C VAL A 20 12.35 -22.01 4.52
N PHE A 21 12.13 -21.26 3.46
CA PHE A 21 11.09 -21.55 2.48
C PHE A 21 11.63 -22.37 1.33
N VAL A 22 11.03 -23.56 1.13
CA VAL A 22 11.26 -24.44 -0.01
C VAL A 22 9.91 -24.69 -0.66
N GLY A 23 9.59 -23.91 -1.69
CA GLY A 23 8.33 -24.04 -2.43
C GLY A 23 8.29 -25.32 -3.28
N SER A 24 7.11 -25.93 -3.39
CA SER A 24 6.79 -27.01 -4.32
C SER A 24 5.40 -26.79 -4.91
N ALA A 25 4.99 -27.65 -5.84
CA ALA A 25 3.62 -27.60 -6.39
C ALA A 25 2.57 -27.88 -5.31
N GLU A 26 2.88 -28.74 -4.33
CA GLU A 26 2.00 -29.12 -3.21
C GLU A 26 2.04 -28.07 -2.09
N GLN A 27 3.17 -27.39 -1.91
CA GLN A 27 3.37 -26.37 -0.89
C GLN A 27 4.00 -25.10 -1.49
N PRO A 28 3.20 -24.31 -2.27
CA PRO A 28 3.72 -23.14 -2.97
C PRO A 28 3.91 -21.91 -2.07
N SER A 29 3.67 -22.02 -0.76
CA SER A 29 3.76 -20.90 0.18
C SER A 29 4.23 -21.34 1.56
N LEU A 30 4.83 -20.38 2.29
CA LEU A 30 5.14 -20.49 3.71
C LEU A 30 4.73 -19.19 4.40
N ALA A 31 3.88 -19.30 5.42
CA ALA A 31 3.57 -18.20 6.32
C ALA A 31 4.48 -18.27 7.57
N TYR A 32 5.02 -17.12 7.92
CA TYR A 32 5.78 -16.91 9.15
C TYR A 32 5.13 -15.79 9.96
N ARG A 33 5.01 -15.98 11.27
CA ARG A 33 4.49 -14.96 12.17
C ARG A 33 5.21 -15.05 13.50
N GLU A 34 5.61 -13.89 14.02
CA GLU A 34 6.19 -13.75 15.36
C GLU A 34 5.63 -12.54 16.10
N PRO A 35 5.45 -12.62 17.43
CA PRO A 35 5.05 -11.47 18.24
C PRO A 35 6.09 -10.35 18.14
N ARG A 36 5.64 -9.15 17.80
CA ARG A 36 6.45 -7.93 17.75
C ARG A 36 5.63 -6.74 18.22
N PRO A 37 6.12 -5.91 19.13
CA PRO A 37 5.46 -4.66 19.48
C PRO A 37 5.38 -3.73 18.28
N GLU A 38 4.51 -2.72 18.37
CA GLU A 38 4.38 -1.68 17.33
C GLU A 38 5.73 -1.03 17.04
N GLY A 39 6.08 -0.94 15.75
CA GLY A 39 7.34 -0.36 15.30
C GLY A 39 7.65 -0.63 13.83
N ILE A 40 8.72 -0.03 13.34
CA ILE A 40 9.26 -0.36 12.03
C ILE A 40 10.35 -1.41 12.21
N TYR A 41 10.27 -2.50 11.46
CA TYR A 41 11.22 -3.59 11.51
C TYR A 41 11.99 -3.72 10.21
N GLU A 42 13.32 -3.82 10.30
CA GLU A 42 14.16 -4.25 9.19
C GLU A 42 14.15 -5.77 9.14
N VAL A 43 13.66 -6.30 8.02
CA VAL A 43 13.61 -7.73 7.70
C VAL A 43 14.65 -8.02 6.63
N THR A 44 15.58 -8.92 6.92
CA THR A 44 16.61 -9.36 5.97
C THR A 44 16.31 -10.78 5.49
N VAL A 45 16.19 -10.93 4.18
CA VAL A 45 15.89 -12.20 3.52
C VAL A 45 16.95 -12.53 2.48
N GLU A 46 17.42 -13.76 2.49
CA GLU A 46 18.24 -14.34 1.43
C GLU A 46 17.33 -15.16 0.49
N PHE A 47 17.39 -14.85 -0.80
CA PHE A 47 16.69 -15.56 -1.87
C PHE A 47 17.67 -16.43 -2.65
N GLY A 48 17.20 -17.57 -3.17
CA GLY A 48 18.00 -18.47 -3.99
C GLY A 48 18.40 -19.75 -3.28
N ALA A 49 19.03 -20.67 -4.02
CA ALA A 49 19.53 -21.95 -3.54
C ALA A 49 20.74 -22.43 -4.35
N ALA A 50 21.50 -23.37 -3.77
CA ALA A 50 22.69 -23.94 -4.42
C ALA A 50 22.36 -24.92 -5.54
N ASP A 51 21.18 -25.54 -5.52
CA ASP A 51 20.86 -26.73 -6.31
C ASP A 51 19.81 -26.51 -7.40
N VAL A 52 19.03 -25.41 -7.34
CA VAL A 52 17.93 -25.13 -8.28
C VAL A 52 17.83 -23.65 -8.61
N ASP A 53 17.26 -23.34 -9.78
CA ASP A 53 16.76 -22.00 -10.10
C ASP A 53 15.54 -21.72 -9.22
N SER A 54 15.37 -20.48 -8.78
CA SER A 54 14.26 -20.11 -7.89
C SER A 54 13.57 -18.84 -8.31
N VAL A 55 12.25 -18.76 -8.03
CA VAL A 55 11.45 -17.54 -8.18
C VAL A 55 10.58 -17.40 -6.94
N THR A 56 10.82 -16.35 -6.17
CA THR A 56 10.13 -16.13 -4.88
C THR A 56 9.49 -14.75 -4.83
N THR A 57 8.23 -14.68 -4.40
CA THR A 57 7.54 -13.44 -4.02
C THR A 57 7.47 -13.37 -2.49
N LEU A 58 7.67 -12.19 -1.93
CA LEU A 58 7.53 -11.92 -0.49
C LEU A 58 6.42 -10.89 -0.27
N LYS A 59 5.49 -11.24 0.61
CA LYS A 59 4.51 -10.32 1.18
C LYS A 59 4.71 -10.22 2.68
N ALA A 60 4.27 -9.10 3.28
CA ALA A 60 4.29 -8.87 4.72
C ALA A 60 2.91 -8.40 5.18
N GLU A 61 2.58 -8.67 6.45
CA GLU A 61 1.35 -8.22 7.09
C GLU A 61 0.09 -8.61 6.26
N ALA A 62 -0.88 -7.71 6.12
CA ALA A 62 -2.04 -7.94 5.26
C ALA A 62 -1.65 -7.85 3.76
N ARG A 63 -0.84 -8.79 3.29
CA ARG A 63 -0.53 -8.97 1.87
C ARG A 63 0.24 -7.80 1.22
N ARG A 64 0.96 -6.97 2.00
CA ARG A 64 1.85 -5.92 1.44
C ARG A 64 2.91 -6.55 0.57
N LEU A 65 3.01 -6.13 -0.67
CA LEU A 65 3.99 -6.66 -1.61
C LEU A 65 5.38 -6.05 -1.32
N MET A 66 6.30 -6.87 -0.84
CA MET A 66 7.66 -6.44 -0.49
C MET A 66 8.67 -6.79 -1.59
N ALA A 67 8.49 -7.94 -2.24
CA ALA A 67 9.29 -8.37 -3.38
C ALA A 67 8.43 -9.19 -4.33
N LEU A 68 8.60 -9.00 -5.64
CA LEU A 68 7.83 -9.69 -6.67
C LEU A 68 8.76 -10.53 -7.54
N ASN A 69 8.47 -11.83 -7.62
CA ASN A 69 9.09 -12.77 -8.56
C ASN A 69 10.63 -12.65 -8.62
N VAL A 70 11.28 -12.61 -7.44
CA VAL A 70 12.74 -12.57 -7.34
C VAL A 70 13.30 -13.83 -7.93
N ALA A 71 13.83 -13.73 -9.16
CA ALA A 71 14.43 -14.84 -9.88
C ALA A 71 15.93 -14.93 -9.56
N VAL A 72 16.35 -16.04 -8.99
CA VAL A 72 17.75 -16.29 -8.63
C VAL A 72 18.20 -17.60 -9.28
N PRO A 73 19.25 -17.55 -10.14
CA PRO A 73 19.80 -18.77 -10.78
C PRO A 73 20.39 -19.75 -9.76
N LYS A 74 20.37 -21.02 -10.10
CA LYS A 74 21.03 -22.11 -9.38
C LYS A 74 22.47 -21.72 -8.99
N GLY A 75 22.85 -22.02 -7.75
CA GLY A 75 24.17 -21.73 -7.21
C GLY A 75 24.41 -20.26 -6.84
N ARG A 76 23.39 -19.44 -6.89
CA ARG A 76 23.43 -18.03 -6.49
C ARG A 76 22.48 -17.78 -5.33
N THR A 77 22.80 -16.76 -4.53
CA THR A 77 21.88 -16.17 -3.55
C THR A 77 21.90 -14.63 -3.68
N GLU A 78 20.79 -14.01 -3.31
CA GLU A 78 20.64 -12.57 -3.27
C GLU A 78 20.01 -12.16 -1.93
N THR A 79 20.68 -11.28 -1.19
CA THR A 79 20.17 -10.76 0.09
C THR A 79 19.49 -9.42 -0.13
N ARG A 80 18.25 -9.30 0.36
CA ARG A 80 17.48 -8.04 0.35
C ARG A 80 17.04 -7.66 1.75
N ARG A 81 16.93 -6.35 1.99
CA ARG A 81 16.39 -5.76 3.22
C ARG A 81 15.09 -5.04 2.91
N PHE A 82 14.13 -5.21 3.79
CA PHE A 82 12.79 -4.63 3.69
C PHE A 82 12.44 -3.95 5.01
N LEU A 83 11.65 -2.88 4.95
CA LEU A 83 11.10 -2.23 6.13
C LEU A 83 9.62 -2.56 6.25
N VAL A 84 9.23 -3.15 7.37
CA VAL A 84 7.85 -3.55 7.65
C VAL A 84 7.32 -2.74 8.82
N ASP A 85 6.20 -2.03 8.60
CA ASP A 85 5.45 -1.33 9.63
C ASP A 85 4.50 -2.32 10.32
N VAL A 86 4.77 -2.59 11.61
CA VAL A 86 3.89 -3.32 12.51
C VAL A 86 3.14 -2.31 13.37
N ARG A 87 1.82 -2.35 13.36
CA ARG A 87 1.00 -1.37 14.08
C ARG A 87 -0.21 -1.99 14.75
N ARG A 88 -0.62 -1.38 15.83
CA ARG A 88 -1.83 -1.69 16.58
C ARG A 88 -2.75 -0.48 16.65
N PRO A 89 -4.03 -0.65 17.03
CA PRO A 89 -4.97 0.47 17.02
C PRO A 89 -4.71 1.52 18.10
N GLU A 90 -4.03 1.21 19.20
CA GLU A 90 -3.74 2.15 20.28
C GLU A 90 -2.69 3.19 19.86
N TYR A 91 -2.79 4.40 20.43
CA TYR A 91 -1.80 5.47 20.33
C TYR A 91 -1.88 6.37 21.56
N THR A 92 -0.88 7.20 21.79
CA THR A 92 -0.92 8.15 22.90
C THR A 92 -2.08 9.13 22.75
N GLY A 93 -3.07 8.99 23.61
CA GLY A 93 -4.29 9.82 23.61
C GLY A 93 -5.55 9.14 23.08
N GLY A 94 -5.46 7.87 22.56
CA GLY A 94 -6.65 7.21 22.07
C GLY A 94 -6.45 5.85 21.41
N ARG A 95 -7.47 5.47 20.66
CA ARG A 95 -7.52 4.22 19.89
C ARG A 95 -8.24 4.45 18.57
N VAL A 96 -7.72 3.85 17.50
CA VAL A 96 -8.42 3.78 16.20
C VAL A 96 -9.66 2.91 16.34
N ALA A 97 -10.81 3.39 15.88
CA ALA A 97 -12.03 2.61 15.81
C ALA A 97 -11.94 1.63 14.62
N LEU A 98 -11.43 0.42 14.90
CA LEU A 98 -11.44 -0.64 13.91
C LEU A 98 -12.86 -1.15 13.68
N LYS A 99 -13.25 -1.30 12.41
CA LYS A 99 -14.52 -1.92 12.03
C LYS A 99 -14.32 -3.40 11.69
N GLY A 100 -15.41 -4.11 11.44
CA GLY A 100 -15.41 -5.54 11.15
C GLY A 100 -14.47 -5.94 10.00
N SER A 101 -14.34 -5.08 8.98
CA SER A 101 -13.41 -5.28 7.86
C SER A 101 -11.93 -5.20 8.25
N THR A 102 -11.58 -4.45 9.29
CA THR A 102 -10.22 -4.30 9.81
C THR A 102 -9.94 -5.10 11.08
N ALA A 103 -10.97 -5.51 11.80
CA ALA A 103 -10.81 -6.36 12.98
C ALA A 103 -10.21 -7.72 12.57
N GLY A 104 -9.08 -8.09 13.19
CA GLY A 104 -8.37 -9.33 12.88
C GLY A 104 -7.51 -9.29 11.61
N LEU A 105 -7.29 -8.11 10.99
CA LEU A 105 -6.25 -7.96 9.97
C LEU A 105 -4.87 -8.10 10.60
N LEU A 106 -3.98 -8.80 9.89
CA LEU A 106 -2.58 -8.93 10.26
C LEU A 106 -1.84 -7.59 10.36
N SER A 107 -2.40 -6.51 9.80
CA SER A 107 -1.79 -5.17 9.86
C SER A 107 -2.13 -4.37 11.12
N TRP A 108 -2.96 -4.88 12.03
CA TRP A 108 -3.42 -4.15 13.22
C TRP A 108 -3.32 -5.02 14.47
N ASP A 109 -2.18 -5.65 14.66
CA ASP A 109 -1.91 -6.54 15.78
C ASP A 109 -0.46 -6.39 16.32
N ASP A 110 -0.08 -7.18 17.31
CA ASP A 110 1.24 -7.21 17.92
C ASP A 110 2.12 -8.33 17.33
N SER A 111 2.12 -8.48 16.00
CA SER A 111 2.91 -9.51 15.34
C SER A 111 3.45 -9.01 14.01
N LEU A 112 4.66 -9.44 13.66
CA LEU A 112 5.18 -9.33 12.31
C LEU A 112 4.85 -10.61 11.55
N SER A 113 4.22 -10.45 10.39
CA SER A 113 3.84 -11.55 9.51
C SER A 113 4.55 -11.45 8.16
N LEU A 114 5.04 -12.57 7.67
CA LEU A 114 5.66 -12.71 6.34
C LEU A 114 5.01 -13.88 5.60
N GLU A 115 4.88 -13.74 4.30
CA GLU A 115 4.39 -14.80 3.42
C GLU A 115 5.33 -14.93 2.22
N PHE A 116 5.98 -16.09 2.13
CA PHE A 116 6.82 -16.47 1.01
C PHE A 116 5.99 -17.28 0.01
N LEU A 117 6.07 -16.93 -1.27
CA LEU A 117 5.23 -17.50 -2.32
C LEU A 117 6.06 -17.90 -3.54
N GLY A 118 5.68 -19.02 -4.14
CA GLY A 118 6.23 -19.50 -5.41
C GLY A 118 6.49 -21.02 -5.38
N PRO A 119 5.97 -21.80 -6.36
CA PRO A 119 6.19 -23.26 -6.41
C PRO A 119 7.66 -23.63 -6.62
N ALA A 120 8.46 -22.74 -7.19
CA ALA A 120 9.92 -22.86 -7.29
C ALA A 120 10.64 -21.92 -6.32
N GLY A 121 9.94 -21.40 -5.29
CA GLY A 121 10.49 -20.42 -4.36
C GLY A 121 11.57 -21.02 -3.46
N ARG A 122 12.62 -20.24 -3.20
CA ARG A 122 13.68 -20.54 -2.22
C ARG A 122 14.04 -19.25 -1.53
N ALA A 123 13.85 -19.22 -0.22
CA ALA A 123 14.22 -18.07 0.60
C ALA A 123 14.53 -18.50 2.04
N ARG A 124 15.34 -17.70 2.72
CA ARG A 124 15.65 -17.85 4.14
C ARG A 124 15.54 -16.50 4.83
N LEU A 125 14.78 -16.44 5.92
CA LEU A 125 14.76 -15.28 6.79
C LEU A 125 16.08 -15.24 7.58
N LEU A 126 16.86 -14.18 7.41
CA LEU A 126 18.15 -14.04 8.10
C LEU A 126 18.02 -13.26 9.42
N SER A 127 17.22 -12.19 9.44
CA SER A 127 17.01 -11.41 10.66
C SER A 127 15.74 -10.57 10.61
N VAL A 128 15.20 -10.30 11.79
CA VAL A 128 14.17 -9.27 12.05
C VAL A 128 14.68 -8.40 13.19
N ARG A 129 14.89 -7.11 12.92
CA ARG A 129 15.41 -6.15 13.90
C ARG A 129 14.58 -4.88 13.89
N LEU A 130 14.49 -4.20 15.04
CA LEU A 130 13.91 -2.85 15.07
C LEU A 130 14.74 -1.94 14.14
N ALA A 131 14.08 -1.20 13.27
CA ALA A 131 14.76 -0.33 12.33
C ALA A 131 15.40 0.88 13.05
N GLU A 132 16.41 1.44 12.42
CA GLU A 132 17.09 2.64 12.92
C GLU A 132 16.13 3.84 13.02
N PRO A 133 16.28 4.72 14.00
CA PRO A 133 15.44 5.91 14.17
C PRO A 133 15.47 6.88 12.97
N SER A 134 16.50 6.81 12.13
CA SER A 134 16.67 7.63 10.93
C SER A 134 15.80 7.21 9.75
N VAL A 135 15.15 6.03 9.82
CA VAL A 135 14.22 5.57 8.78
C VAL A 135 13.06 6.56 8.64
N VAL A 136 12.83 7.02 7.41
CA VAL A 136 11.70 7.88 7.05
C VAL A 136 10.42 7.05 7.00
N ARG A 137 9.32 7.59 7.50
CA ARG A 137 8.01 6.95 7.37
C ARG A 137 7.17 7.64 6.32
N VAL A 138 6.54 6.83 5.47
CA VAL A 138 5.62 7.25 4.42
C VAL A 138 4.23 6.74 4.79
N PHE A 139 3.46 7.58 5.48
CA PHE A 139 2.09 7.26 5.86
C PHE A 139 1.15 7.39 4.67
N LEU A 140 0.24 6.45 4.52
CA LEU A 140 -0.85 6.54 3.56
C LEU A 140 -2.17 6.78 4.31
N ALA A 141 -2.86 7.87 3.96
CA ALA A 141 -4.22 8.17 4.38
C ALA A 141 -5.13 8.09 3.15
N GLY A 142 -6.10 7.19 3.14
CA GLY A 142 -6.90 6.95 1.95
C GLY A 142 -8.09 6.01 2.16
N ASP A 143 -8.74 5.71 1.05
CA ASP A 143 -9.92 4.85 0.97
C ASP A 143 -9.60 3.42 0.49
N SER A 144 -10.63 2.70 0.01
CA SER A 144 -10.52 1.30 -0.45
C SER A 144 -9.58 1.08 -1.62
N THR A 145 -9.27 2.11 -2.39
CA THR A 145 -8.33 2.02 -3.52
C THR A 145 -6.87 2.08 -3.08
N VAL A 146 -6.62 2.56 -1.85
CA VAL A 146 -5.29 2.69 -1.24
C VAL A 146 -5.00 1.60 -0.22
N CYS A 147 -6.02 1.16 0.54
CA CYS A 147 -5.85 0.37 1.75
C CYS A 147 -5.32 -1.05 1.50
N GLU A 148 -4.88 -1.67 2.57
CA GLU A 148 -4.58 -3.10 2.60
C GLU A 148 -5.89 -3.89 2.58
N GLN A 149 -6.16 -4.53 1.46
CA GLN A 149 -7.33 -5.36 1.28
C GLN A 149 -7.11 -6.72 1.96
N LYS A 150 -8.12 -7.17 2.69
CA LYS A 150 -8.08 -8.40 3.50
C LYS A 150 -8.05 -9.65 2.62
N ALA A 151 -8.79 -9.64 1.51
CA ALA A 151 -9.09 -10.82 0.72
C ALA A 151 -8.80 -10.65 -0.77
N GLU A 152 -8.37 -11.75 -1.42
CA GLU A 152 -8.38 -11.84 -2.88
C GLU A 152 -9.84 -11.73 -3.38
N PRO A 153 -10.08 -11.13 -4.56
CA PRO A 153 -9.08 -10.57 -5.48
C PRO A 153 -8.79 -9.07 -5.27
N TYR A 154 -9.28 -8.48 -4.20
CA TYR A 154 -9.15 -7.04 -3.94
C TYR A 154 -7.72 -6.67 -3.56
N VAL A 155 -7.16 -5.62 -4.16
CA VAL A 155 -5.85 -5.07 -3.82
C VAL A 155 -5.91 -3.54 -3.89
N GLY A 156 -5.41 -2.84 -2.87
CA GLY A 156 -5.20 -1.40 -2.94
C GLY A 156 -3.81 -1.08 -3.50
N TRP A 157 -3.64 0.03 -4.23
CA TRP A 157 -2.32 0.40 -4.75
C TRP A 157 -1.30 0.66 -3.63
N GLY A 158 -1.76 1.16 -2.48
CA GLY A 158 -0.89 1.36 -1.30
C GLY A 158 -0.39 0.04 -0.68
N GLN A 159 -1.04 -1.09 -0.96
CA GLN A 159 -0.61 -2.43 -0.57
C GLN A 159 0.57 -2.93 -1.44
N VAL A 160 0.68 -2.40 -2.66
CA VAL A 160 1.76 -2.71 -3.61
C VAL A 160 2.93 -1.72 -3.50
N LEU A 161 2.67 -0.51 -3.02
CA LEU A 161 3.63 0.59 -2.97
C LEU A 161 4.96 0.23 -2.28
N PRO A 162 5.01 -0.59 -1.19
CA PRO A 162 6.28 -0.95 -0.53
C PRO A 162 7.31 -1.62 -1.45
N LEU A 163 6.86 -2.32 -2.51
CA LEU A 163 7.74 -2.93 -3.52
C LEU A 163 8.74 -1.92 -4.14
N PHE A 164 8.35 -0.66 -4.20
CA PHE A 164 9.09 0.40 -4.91
C PHE A 164 9.94 1.29 -3.99
N PHE A 165 9.98 1.00 -2.68
CA PHE A 165 10.80 1.76 -1.73
C PHE A 165 12.08 1.01 -1.34
N GLY A 166 13.15 1.77 -1.17
CA GLY A 166 14.42 1.27 -0.64
C GLY A 166 14.40 1.10 0.88
N PRO A 167 15.47 0.54 1.47
CA PRO A 167 15.54 0.22 2.89
C PRO A 167 15.75 1.44 3.81
N GLN A 168 15.54 2.65 3.33
CA GLN A 168 15.60 3.88 4.12
C GLN A 168 14.21 4.48 4.40
N ALA A 169 13.14 3.97 3.76
CA ALA A 169 11.79 4.45 3.99
C ALA A 169 10.80 3.32 4.16
N ALA A 170 9.97 3.41 5.20
CA ALA A 170 8.93 2.44 5.51
C ALA A 170 7.54 2.99 5.13
N VAL A 171 6.77 2.22 4.37
CA VAL A 171 5.38 2.55 4.04
C VAL A 171 4.45 2.06 5.16
N ALA A 172 3.74 3.00 5.79
CA ALA A 172 2.76 2.77 6.85
C ALA A 172 1.35 3.07 6.32
N ASN A 173 0.64 2.05 5.85
CA ASN A 173 -0.65 2.21 5.20
C ASN A 173 -1.81 2.21 6.20
N HIS A 174 -2.29 3.39 6.59
CA HIS A 174 -3.43 3.59 7.50
C HIS A 174 -4.79 3.70 6.77
N ALA A 175 -4.80 3.64 5.44
CA ALA A 175 -6.03 3.72 4.65
C ALA A 175 -7.05 2.64 5.00
N GLU A 176 -8.33 2.90 4.73
CA GLU A 176 -9.42 1.99 5.08
C GLU A 176 -10.56 2.03 4.08
N ASN A 177 -11.19 0.88 3.89
CA ASN A 177 -12.36 0.70 3.04
C ASN A 177 -13.50 1.65 3.40
N GLY A 178 -14.11 2.27 2.38
CA GLY A 178 -15.32 3.08 2.54
C GLY A 178 -15.11 4.43 3.25
N ARG A 179 -13.87 4.91 3.45
CA ARG A 179 -13.62 6.15 4.17
C ARG A 179 -13.56 7.37 3.27
N ALA A 180 -14.26 8.41 3.71
CA ALA A 180 -14.09 9.79 3.32
C ALA A 180 -13.13 10.48 4.31
N LEU A 181 -12.60 11.66 3.99
CA LEU A 181 -11.73 12.44 4.89
C LEU A 181 -12.33 12.59 6.29
N ARG A 182 -13.63 12.93 6.37
CA ARG A 182 -14.32 13.15 7.64
C ARG A 182 -14.46 11.86 8.46
N SER A 183 -14.86 10.75 7.83
CA SER A 183 -15.01 9.47 8.53
C SER A 183 -13.66 8.87 8.94
N PHE A 184 -12.61 9.06 8.14
CA PHE A 184 -11.24 8.67 8.50
C PHE A 184 -10.74 9.39 9.77
N LYS A 185 -11.01 10.71 9.88
CA LYS A 185 -10.75 11.49 11.09
C LYS A 185 -11.64 11.05 12.25
N GLY A 186 -12.93 10.85 12.00
CA GLY A 186 -13.89 10.43 13.03
C GLY A 186 -13.62 9.04 13.62
N GLU A 187 -12.88 8.17 12.91
CA GLU A 187 -12.38 6.89 13.40
C GLU A 187 -11.01 6.98 14.09
N HIS A 188 -10.51 8.18 14.31
CA HIS A 188 -9.20 8.46 14.92
C HIS A 188 -8.00 7.89 14.14
N ARG A 189 -8.14 7.55 12.86
CA ARG A 189 -7.05 7.07 12.03
C ARG A 189 -6.05 8.18 11.72
N PHE A 190 -6.55 9.38 11.49
CA PHE A 190 -5.70 10.56 11.30
C PHE A 190 -4.98 10.97 12.60
N ASP A 191 -5.67 10.88 13.74
CA ASP A 191 -5.06 11.17 15.04
C ASP A 191 -3.90 10.22 15.35
N LYS A 192 -4.04 8.92 15.01
CA LYS A 192 -2.95 7.96 15.14
C LYS A 192 -1.75 8.31 14.25
N ILE A 193 -1.99 8.70 12.99
CA ILE A 193 -0.91 9.20 12.12
C ILE A 193 -0.21 10.38 12.79
N LEU A 194 -0.96 11.40 13.24
CA LEU A 194 -0.41 12.60 13.89
C LEU A 194 0.37 12.29 15.18
N ALA A 195 -0.05 11.28 15.94
CA ALA A 195 0.64 10.84 17.16
C ALA A 195 1.99 10.17 16.86
N GLN A 196 2.14 9.58 15.70
CA GLN A 196 3.35 8.87 15.28
C GLN A 196 4.29 9.73 14.42
N LEU A 197 3.81 10.82 13.79
CA LEU A 197 4.60 11.67 12.90
C LEU A 197 5.81 12.28 13.59
N ARG A 198 6.94 12.24 12.89
CA ARG A 198 8.17 12.94 13.21
C ARG A 198 8.51 13.94 12.10
N ALA A 199 9.32 14.92 12.43
CA ALA A 199 9.87 15.83 11.42
C ALA A 199 10.58 15.01 10.31
N GLY A 200 10.29 15.35 9.06
CA GLY A 200 10.84 14.66 7.89
C GLY A 200 10.02 13.48 7.37
N ASP A 201 9.06 12.94 8.12
CA ASP A 201 8.12 11.92 7.62
C ASP A 201 7.19 12.50 6.55
N PHE A 202 6.60 11.64 5.73
CA PHE A 202 5.64 12.01 4.68
C PHE A 202 4.25 11.45 4.96
N VAL A 203 3.22 12.19 4.54
CA VAL A 203 1.84 11.69 4.53
C VAL A 203 1.25 11.88 3.14
N LEU A 204 0.98 10.80 2.46
CA LEU A 204 0.33 10.73 1.16
C LEU A 204 -1.19 10.63 1.37
N ILE A 205 -1.96 11.54 0.82
CA ILE A 205 -3.39 11.70 1.12
C ILE A 205 -4.20 11.52 -0.16
N GLN A 206 -4.97 10.42 -0.26
CA GLN A 206 -5.88 10.15 -1.38
C GLN A 206 -7.27 9.78 -0.89
N PHE A 207 -8.24 10.64 -1.13
CA PHE A 207 -9.67 10.42 -0.89
C PHE A 207 -10.48 10.99 -2.06
N GLY A 208 -11.80 10.74 -2.07
CA GLY A 208 -12.71 11.27 -3.08
C GLY A 208 -13.86 10.33 -3.42
N HIS A 209 -13.62 9.01 -3.53
CA HIS A 209 -14.66 8.04 -3.90
C HIS A 209 -15.83 7.97 -2.93
N ASN A 210 -15.61 8.20 -1.65
CA ASN A 210 -16.64 8.19 -0.62
C ASN A 210 -17.09 9.60 -0.27
N ASP A 211 -16.20 10.58 -0.33
CA ASP A 211 -16.52 11.99 -0.10
C ASP A 211 -17.61 12.50 -1.06
N GLN A 212 -17.58 12.08 -2.33
CA GLN A 212 -18.61 12.44 -3.31
C GLN A 212 -20.01 11.87 -3.00
N LYS A 213 -20.09 10.87 -2.12
CA LYS A 213 -21.36 10.28 -1.68
C LYS A 213 -21.98 11.05 -0.52
N GLU A 214 -21.20 11.90 0.17
CA GLU A 214 -21.71 12.74 1.24
C GLU A 214 -22.73 13.74 0.71
N LYS A 215 -23.81 13.95 1.47
CA LYS A 215 -24.94 14.82 1.09
C LYS A 215 -25.24 15.79 2.23
N GLY A 216 -25.87 16.90 1.91
CA GLY A 216 -26.30 17.92 2.85
C GLY A 216 -26.05 19.33 2.31
N GLU A 217 -26.64 20.31 2.98
CA GLU A 217 -26.41 21.71 2.66
C GLU A 217 -24.93 22.07 2.89
N GLY A 218 -24.32 22.75 1.93
CA GLY A 218 -22.91 23.15 1.97
C GLY A 218 -21.91 22.01 1.79
N VAL A 219 -22.34 20.75 1.60
CA VAL A 219 -21.46 19.62 1.33
C VAL A 219 -21.03 19.58 -0.13
N GLY A 220 -19.72 19.51 -0.39
CA GLY A 220 -19.21 19.44 -1.75
C GLY A 220 -17.69 19.50 -1.85
N ALA A 221 -17.20 19.31 -3.09
CA ALA A 221 -15.78 19.23 -3.40
C ALA A 221 -15.00 20.49 -2.99
N PHE A 222 -15.53 21.68 -3.27
CA PHE A 222 -14.86 22.95 -2.97
C PHE A 222 -15.20 23.52 -1.59
N THR A 223 -16.06 22.87 -0.83
CA THR A 223 -16.48 23.27 0.51
C THR A 223 -15.93 22.30 1.55
N THR A 224 -16.74 21.36 2.04
CA THR A 224 -16.35 20.43 3.13
C THR A 224 -15.11 19.59 2.80
N TYR A 225 -15.02 19.07 1.59
CA TYR A 225 -13.88 18.24 1.18
C TYR A 225 -12.58 19.06 1.11
N ALA A 226 -12.59 20.21 0.40
CA ALA A 226 -11.43 21.08 0.32
C ALA A 226 -11.00 21.60 1.70
N ASN A 227 -11.97 21.93 2.59
CA ASN A 227 -11.67 22.37 3.95
C ASN A 227 -11.00 21.26 4.77
N SER A 228 -11.48 20.03 4.68
CA SER A 228 -10.83 18.88 5.32
C SER A 228 -9.40 18.65 4.83
N LEU A 229 -9.15 18.79 3.51
CA LEU A 229 -7.80 18.73 2.97
C LEU A 229 -6.87 19.80 3.55
N ARG A 230 -7.35 21.05 3.70
CA ARG A 230 -6.60 22.16 4.33
C ARG A 230 -6.24 21.83 5.78
N GLU A 231 -7.21 21.32 6.54
CA GLU A 231 -6.99 20.89 7.93
C GLU A 231 -5.91 19.81 8.02
N TYR A 232 -5.95 18.78 7.15
CA TYR A 232 -4.95 17.72 7.10
C TYR A 232 -3.56 18.26 6.80
N VAL A 233 -3.43 19.09 5.76
CA VAL A 233 -2.17 19.75 5.38
C VAL A 233 -1.60 20.56 6.54
N ALA A 234 -2.40 21.38 7.19
CA ALA A 234 -1.98 22.22 8.30
C ALA A 234 -1.51 21.38 9.51
N ALA A 235 -2.27 20.34 9.88
CA ALA A 235 -1.95 19.46 11.01
C ALA A 235 -0.65 18.67 10.79
N ILE A 236 -0.42 18.18 9.57
CA ILE A 236 0.82 17.45 9.22
C ILE A 236 2.02 18.38 9.28
N ARG A 237 1.92 19.58 8.71
CA ARG A 237 2.98 20.59 8.76
C ARG A 237 3.32 21.02 10.18
N ALA A 238 2.32 21.12 11.05
CA ALA A 238 2.53 21.45 12.47
C ALA A 238 3.38 20.40 13.21
N LYS A 239 3.48 19.17 12.70
CA LYS A 239 4.38 18.11 13.19
C LYS A 239 5.77 18.13 12.53
N GLY A 240 6.05 19.08 11.65
CA GLY A 240 7.30 19.11 10.87
C GLY A 240 7.36 18.05 9.76
N ALA A 241 6.23 17.37 9.49
CA ALA A 241 6.11 16.36 8.44
C ALA A 241 5.62 16.98 7.12
N LYS A 242 5.73 16.23 6.04
CA LYS A 242 5.53 16.67 4.66
C LYS A 242 4.26 16.06 4.08
N PRO A 243 3.17 16.84 3.86
CA PRO A 243 2.00 16.36 3.16
C PRO A 243 2.26 16.26 1.66
N VAL A 244 1.69 15.23 1.03
CA VAL A 244 1.59 15.04 -0.43
C VAL A 244 0.13 14.78 -0.76
N LEU A 245 -0.47 15.61 -1.60
CA LEU A 245 -1.84 15.42 -2.04
C LEU A 245 -1.89 14.56 -3.29
N ILE A 246 -2.82 13.62 -3.32
CA ILE A 246 -3.03 12.70 -4.43
C ILE A 246 -4.48 12.79 -4.86
N THR A 247 -4.74 13.06 -6.15
CA THR A 247 -6.11 12.99 -6.67
C THR A 247 -6.58 11.53 -6.67
N ALA A 248 -7.87 11.31 -6.34
CA ALA A 248 -8.42 9.95 -6.37
C ALA A 248 -8.34 9.36 -7.79
N VAL A 249 -7.96 8.09 -7.88
CA VAL A 249 -7.95 7.35 -9.15
C VAL A 249 -9.31 7.41 -9.82
N ALA A 250 -9.37 7.54 -11.14
CA ALA A 250 -10.62 7.53 -11.87
C ALA A 250 -11.31 6.16 -11.77
N ARG A 251 -12.66 6.13 -11.81
CA ARG A 251 -13.35 4.88 -12.10
C ARG A 251 -13.18 4.57 -13.58
N ARG A 252 -13.17 3.27 -13.91
CA ARG A 252 -13.17 2.81 -15.29
C ARG A 252 -14.54 3.14 -15.92
N ARG A 253 -14.63 4.28 -16.60
CA ARG A 253 -15.82 4.75 -17.30
C ARG A 253 -15.45 5.20 -18.71
N PHE A 254 -16.10 4.60 -19.70
CA PHE A 254 -15.95 4.94 -21.10
C PHE A 254 -17.28 5.45 -21.65
N ASP A 255 -17.21 6.40 -22.58
CA ASP A 255 -18.34 6.82 -23.37
C ASP A 255 -18.57 5.85 -24.57
N ASP A 256 -19.61 6.12 -25.35
CA ASP A 256 -19.98 5.30 -26.51
C ASP A 256 -18.92 5.31 -27.64
N GLN A 257 -17.97 6.26 -27.56
CA GLN A 257 -16.85 6.35 -28.51
C GLN A 257 -15.58 5.67 -27.98
N GLY A 258 -15.65 5.03 -26.81
CA GLY A 258 -14.51 4.38 -26.18
C GLY A 258 -13.50 5.33 -25.57
N LYS A 259 -13.92 6.55 -25.21
CA LYS A 259 -13.09 7.53 -24.50
C LYS A 259 -13.37 7.50 -23.01
N VAL A 260 -12.31 7.49 -22.21
CA VAL A 260 -12.42 7.57 -20.76
C VAL A 260 -12.86 8.97 -20.34
N PHE A 261 -13.86 9.06 -19.47
CA PHE A 261 -14.37 10.35 -18.97
C PHE A 261 -14.27 10.48 -17.44
N GLU A 262 -14.42 11.73 -16.94
CA GLU A 262 -14.36 12.03 -15.52
C GLU A 262 -15.57 11.44 -14.77
N SER A 263 -15.31 10.69 -13.72
CA SER A 263 -16.32 9.98 -12.94
C SER A 263 -16.43 10.46 -11.49
N LEU A 264 -15.54 11.36 -11.07
CA LEU A 264 -15.49 11.88 -9.70
C LEU A 264 -15.90 13.36 -9.60
N GLY A 265 -16.43 13.93 -10.69
CA GLY A 265 -16.89 15.32 -10.73
C GLY A 265 -15.77 16.31 -10.34
N ASP A 266 -16.07 17.22 -9.44
CA ASP A 266 -15.16 18.31 -9.04
C ASP A 266 -14.12 17.90 -7.99
N PHE A 267 -14.15 16.68 -7.47
CA PHE A 267 -13.26 16.25 -6.37
C PHE A 267 -11.78 16.29 -6.76
N PRO A 268 -11.35 15.80 -7.95
CA PRO A 268 -9.97 15.95 -8.38
C PRO A 268 -9.54 17.40 -8.57
N ALA A 269 -10.44 18.26 -9.07
CA ALA A 269 -10.18 19.70 -9.25
C ALA A 269 -9.99 20.39 -7.89
N ALA A 270 -10.73 19.99 -6.87
CA ALA A 270 -10.58 20.51 -5.50
C ALA A 270 -9.21 20.14 -4.90
N VAL A 271 -8.73 18.90 -5.11
CA VAL A 271 -7.37 18.49 -4.68
C VAL A 271 -6.30 19.35 -5.35
N ARG A 272 -6.37 19.51 -6.68
CA ARG A 272 -5.42 20.34 -7.46
C ARG A 272 -5.41 21.79 -6.96
N ARG A 273 -6.60 22.33 -6.64
CA ARG A 273 -6.74 23.69 -6.08
C ARG A 273 -6.06 23.83 -4.73
N VAL A 274 -6.32 22.91 -3.79
CA VAL A 274 -5.71 22.94 -2.44
C VAL A 274 -4.20 22.72 -2.53
N ALA A 275 -3.72 21.80 -3.37
CA ALA A 275 -2.29 21.58 -3.58
C ALA A 275 -1.59 22.88 -4.04
N LYS A 276 -2.17 23.60 -5.00
CA LYS A 276 -1.66 24.90 -5.48
C LYS A 276 -1.71 25.97 -4.40
N GLU A 277 -2.85 26.11 -3.70
CA GLU A 277 -3.07 27.10 -2.65
C GLU A 277 -2.05 26.99 -1.51
N PHE A 278 -1.71 25.76 -1.11
CA PHE A 278 -0.78 25.50 0.00
C PHE A 278 0.64 25.18 -0.46
N SER A 279 0.94 25.22 -1.76
CA SER A 279 2.22 24.79 -2.32
C SER A 279 2.64 23.40 -1.78
N VAL A 280 1.71 22.43 -1.88
CA VAL A 280 1.90 21.04 -1.51
C VAL A 280 2.18 20.23 -2.77
N PRO A 281 3.16 19.31 -2.78
CA PRO A 281 3.34 18.38 -3.89
C PRO A 281 2.04 17.65 -4.24
N LEU A 282 1.78 17.52 -5.54
CA LEU A 282 0.59 16.87 -6.10
C LEU A 282 0.99 15.68 -6.96
N ILE A 283 0.37 14.53 -6.71
CA ILE A 283 0.39 13.37 -7.60
C ILE A 283 -0.99 13.24 -8.24
N ASP A 284 -1.08 13.40 -9.54
CA ASP A 284 -2.36 13.42 -10.25
C ASP A 284 -2.77 12.03 -10.74
N LEU A 285 -3.11 11.13 -9.80
CA LEU A 285 -3.56 9.78 -10.12
C LEU A 285 -4.89 9.74 -10.89
N ASN A 286 -5.73 10.75 -10.74
CA ASN A 286 -6.96 10.84 -11.53
C ASN A 286 -6.65 10.91 -13.03
N ASP A 287 -5.69 11.75 -13.39
CA ASP A 287 -5.31 11.90 -14.79
C ASP A 287 -4.54 10.69 -15.31
N THR A 288 -3.53 10.23 -14.57
CA THR A 288 -2.70 9.08 -14.99
C THR A 288 -3.48 7.77 -15.05
N SER A 289 -4.42 7.52 -14.14
CA SER A 289 -5.28 6.33 -14.22
C SER A 289 -6.21 6.35 -15.45
N LYS A 290 -6.72 7.51 -15.84
CA LYS A 290 -7.47 7.65 -17.11
C LYS A 290 -6.60 7.33 -18.31
N GLN A 291 -5.33 7.74 -18.30
CA GLN A 291 -4.38 7.40 -19.37
C GLN A 291 -4.13 5.90 -19.44
N VAL A 292 -3.94 5.23 -18.31
CA VAL A 292 -3.80 3.76 -18.24
C VAL A 292 -5.03 3.06 -18.83
N TYR A 293 -6.23 3.45 -18.38
CA TYR A 293 -7.46 2.83 -18.90
C TYR A 293 -7.66 3.09 -20.40
N GLN A 294 -7.35 4.31 -20.85
CA GLN A 294 -7.46 4.66 -22.28
C GLN A 294 -6.48 3.85 -23.13
N ALA A 295 -5.25 3.67 -22.65
CA ALA A 295 -4.23 2.89 -23.36
C ALA A 295 -4.58 1.40 -23.42
N LEU A 296 -5.13 0.83 -22.36
CA LEU A 296 -5.62 -0.54 -22.34
C LEU A 296 -6.87 -0.72 -23.24
N GLY A 297 -7.71 0.30 -23.34
CA GLY A 297 -8.98 0.23 -24.08
C GLY A 297 -10.13 -0.40 -23.29
N VAL A 298 -11.32 -0.40 -23.88
CA VAL A 298 -12.59 -0.72 -23.20
C VAL A 298 -12.57 -2.13 -22.58
N GLU A 299 -12.25 -3.17 -23.33
CA GLU A 299 -12.31 -4.54 -22.82
C GLU A 299 -11.05 -4.93 -22.00
N PRO A 300 -9.81 -4.71 -22.47
CA PRO A 300 -8.62 -5.11 -21.71
C PRO A 300 -8.45 -4.36 -20.37
N SER A 301 -8.94 -3.11 -20.25
CA SER A 301 -8.90 -2.38 -18.98
C SER A 301 -9.69 -3.05 -17.86
N LYS A 302 -10.61 -3.98 -18.15
CA LYS A 302 -11.28 -4.81 -17.14
C LYS A 302 -10.31 -5.67 -16.36
N LEU A 303 -9.17 -6.05 -16.95
CA LEU A 303 -8.13 -6.83 -16.26
C LEU A 303 -7.47 -6.06 -15.10
N ALA A 304 -7.48 -4.74 -15.15
CA ALA A 304 -7.00 -3.90 -14.05
C ALA A 304 -8.02 -3.78 -12.89
N LEU A 305 -9.25 -4.16 -13.10
CA LEU A 305 -10.37 -4.03 -12.17
C LEU A 305 -10.95 -5.41 -11.82
N LEU A 306 -11.98 -5.44 -10.96
CA LEU A 306 -12.57 -6.68 -10.51
C LEU A 306 -13.70 -7.13 -11.45
N HIS A 307 -13.31 -7.67 -12.58
CA HIS A 307 -14.20 -8.30 -13.54
C HIS A 307 -13.89 -9.79 -13.66
N TYR A 308 -14.61 -10.61 -12.89
CA TYR A 308 -14.39 -12.06 -12.83
C TYR A 308 -15.70 -12.83 -12.96
N PRO A 309 -15.71 -13.97 -13.65
CA PRO A 309 -16.84 -14.89 -13.64
C PRO A 309 -17.20 -15.36 -12.23
N ALA A 310 -18.41 -15.86 -12.03
CA ALA A 310 -18.76 -16.52 -10.79
C ALA A 310 -17.83 -17.71 -10.52
N ASN A 311 -17.61 -18.02 -9.26
CA ASN A 311 -16.77 -19.14 -8.79
C ASN A 311 -15.28 -19.08 -9.21
N THR A 312 -14.77 -17.88 -9.51
CA THR A 312 -13.34 -17.69 -9.76
C THR A 312 -12.54 -17.75 -8.44
N PHE A 313 -13.13 -17.26 -7.34
CA PHE A 313 -12.50 -17.26 -6.02
C PHE A 313 -13.37 -18.02 -5.00
N PRO A 314 -12.78 -18.58 -3.94
CA PRO A 314 -13.54 -19.22 -2.86
C PRO A 314 -14.62 -18.29 -2.29
N GLY A 315 -15.87 -18.78 -2.19
CA GLY A 315 -16.99 -18.02 -1.65
C GLY A 315 -17.64 -17.01 -2.59
N GLN A 316 -17.07 -16.78 -3.79
CA GLN A 316 -17.62 -15.87 -4.79
C GLN A 316 -18.67 -16.58 -5.67
N SER A 317 -19.94 -16.59 -5.26
CA SER A 317 -21.03 -17.25 -6.00
C SER A 317 -21.60 -16.44 -7.18
N ALA A 318 -21.32 -15.14 -7.28
CA ALA A 318 -21.79 -14.25 -8.33
C ALA A 318 -20.62 -13.63 -9.13
N PRO A 319 -20.82 -13.25 -10.40
CA PRO A 319 -19.79 -12.52 -11.14
C PRO A 319 -19.44 -11.21 -10.46
N LEU A 320 -18.15 -10.85 -10.42
CA LEU A 320 -17.69 -9.52 -10.07
C LEU A 320 -17.75 -8.61 -11.30
N ARG A 321 -18.25 -7.38 -11.11
CA ARG A 321 -18.33 -6.33 -12.15
C ARG A 321 -18.11 -4.99 -11.45
N ASP A 322 -16.87 -4.71 -11.10
CA ASP A 322 -16.51 -3.54 -10.32
C ASP A 322 -15.51 -2.67 -11.09
N ASP A 323 -15.95 -1.49 -11.48
CA ASP A 323 -15.17 -0.49 -12.21
C ASP A 323 -14.42 0.50 -11.30
N THR A 324 -14.27 0.15 -10.02
CA THR A 324 -13.62 1.02 -9.02
C THR A 324 -12.43 0.34 -8.34
N HIS A 325 -12.60 -0.92 -7.88
CA HIS A 325 -11.59 -1.62 -7.11
C HIS A 325 -10.67 -2.44 -8.02
N PHE A 326 -9.40 -2.54 -7.62
CA PHE A 326 -8.36 -3.13 -8.44
C PHE A 326 -8.20 -4.64 -8.23
N SER A 327 -7.86 -5.32 -9.31
CA SER A 327 -7.13 -6.58 -9.31
C SER A 327 -5.68 -6.34 -8.86
N ALA A 328 -4.91 -7.41 -8.67
CA ALA A 328 -3.47 -7.30 -8.37
C ALA A 328 -2.71 -6.55 -9.47
N TYR A 329 -3.00 -6.80 -10.74
CA TYR A 329 -2.44 -6.08 -11.88
C TYR A 329 -2.79 -4.59 -11.82
N GLY A 330 -4.07 -4.24 -11.64
CA GLY A 330 -4.47 -2.84 -11.60
C GLY A 330 -3.87 -2.08 -10.43
N ALA A 331 -3.78 -2.70 -9.24
CA ALA A 331 -3.11 -2.10 -8.09
C ALA A 331 -1.61 -1.85 -8.35
N TYR A 332 -0.95 -2.77 -9.07
CA TYR A 332 0.44 -2.61 -9.49
C TYR A 332 0.62 -1.42 -10.44
N GLU A 333 -0.22 -1.31 -11.47
CA GLU A 333 -0.17 -0.19 -12.42
C GLU A 333 -0.44 1.17 -11.73
N MET A 334 -1.41 1.21 -10.81
CA MET A 334 -1.68 2.43 -10.03
C MET A 334 -0.55 2.77 -9.07
N ALA A 335 0.10 1.78 -8.46
CA ALA A 335 1.30 2.00 -7.66
C ALA A 335 2.45 2.55 -8.52
N ARG A 336 2.64 2.07 -9.76
CA ARG A 336 3.61 2.65 -10.70
C ARG A 336 3.29 4.10 -11.06
N CYS A 337 2.01 4.43 -11.28
CA CYS A 337 1.59 5.82 -11.48
C CYS A 337 1.94 6.70 -10.26
N ALA A 338 1.69 6.20 -9.04
CA ALA A 338 2.03 6.92 -7.81
C ALA A 338 3.55 7.11 -7.67
N VAL A 339 4.33 6.08 -7.95
CA VAL A 339 5.80 6.10 -7.92
C VAL A 339 6.37 7.07 -8.95
N GLU A 340 5.83 7.09 -10.17
CA GLU A 340 6.22 8.08 -11.18
C GLU A 340 5.89 9.50 -10.73
N GLY A 341 4.73 9.70 -10.10
CA GLY A 341 4.37 10.97 -9.50
C GLY A 341 5.30 11.39 -8.35
N ILE A 342 5.77 10.44 -7.53
CA ILE A 342 6.80 10.69 -6.51
C ILE A 342 8.11 11.07 -7.19
N ARG A 343 8.56 10.30 -8.16
CA ARG A 343 9.84 10.49 -8.86
C ARG A 343 9.93 11.86 -9.52
N THR A 344 8.84 12.35 -10.10
CA THR A 344 8.80 13.61 -10.87
C THR A 344 8.30 14.82 -10.09
N GLY A 345 7.43 14.61 -9.10
CA GLY A 345 6.71 15.69 -8.40
C GLY A 345 7.01 15.83 -6.91
N VAL A 346 7.76 14.89 -6.28
CA VAL A 346 8.07 14.95 -4.84
C VAL A 346 9.58 14.75 -4.64
N PRO A 347 10.43 15.76 -4.98
CA PRO A 347 11.87 15.62 -5.02
C PRO A 347 12.50 15.24 -3.67
N GLU A 348 11.86 15.55 -2.56
CA GLU A 348 12.33 15.17 -1.23
C GLU A 348 12.00 13.71 -0.85
N LEU A 349 11.03 13.07 -1.52
CA LEU A 349 10.67 11.66 -1.31
C LEU A 349 11.31 10.73 -2.36
N ALA A 350 11.55 11.23 -3.57
CA ALA A 350 12.12 10.46 -4.67
C ALA A 350 13.44 9.72 -4.34
N PRO A 351 14.37 10.26 -3.53
CA PRO A 351 15.59 9.56 -3.15
C PRO A 351 15.41 8.28 -2.33
N PHE A 352 14.21 8.06 -1.78
CA PHE A 352 13.88 6.86 -1.01
C PHE A 352 13.27 5.74 -1.85
N LEU A 353 13.03 5.97 -3.13
CA LEU A 353 12.62 4.91 -4.04
C LEU A 353 13.78 3.91 -4.23
N ALA A 354 13.43 2.66 -4.50
CA ALA A 354 14.41 1.62 -4.76
C ALA A 354 15.19 1.91 -6.06
N ASP A 355 16.46 1.55 -6.10
CA ASP A 355 17.33 1.76 -7.29
C ASP A 355 16.81 1.03 -8.55
N SER A 356 16.00 0.00 -8.36
CA SER A 356 15.34 -0.77 -9.43
C SER A 356 14.14 -0.06 -10.07
N VAL A 357 13.70 1.07 -9.51
CA VAL A 357 12.56 1.83 -10.04
C VAL A 357 12.96 2.48 -11.36
N VAL A 358 12.23 2.10 -12.42
CA VAL A 358 12.38 2.70 -13.76
C VAL A 358 11.21 3.66 -14.03
N ALA A 359 11.43 4.64 -14.91
CA ALA A 359 10.39 5.56 -15.36
C ALA A 359 9.18 4.81 -15.91
N PHE A 360 8.00 5.35 -15.66
CA PHE A 360 6.74 4.77 -16.09
C PHE A 360 5.93 5.77 -16.92
N ASP A 361 5.47 5.32 -18.08
CA ASP A 361 4.54 6.08 -18.91
C ASP A 361 3.14 5.46 -18.81
N PRO A 362 2.16 6.14 -18.20
CA PRO A 362 0.78 5.65 -18.09
C PRO A 362 0.09 5.35 -19.44
N LYS A 363 0.62 5.89 -20.52
CA LYS A 363 0.13 5.61 -21.89
C LYS A 363 0.66 4.29 -22.47
N HIS A 364 1.62 3.68 -21.77
CA HIS A 364 2.21 2.40 -22.13
C HIS A 364 2.25 1.48 -20.89
N PRO A 365 1.08 1.08 -20.35
CA PRO A 365 1.01 0.19 -19.21
C PRO A 365 1.67 -1.15 -19.50
N ASP A 366 2.11 -1.84 -18.46
CA ASP A 366 2.70 -3.17 -18.60
C ASP A 366 1.65 -4.16 -19.14
N GLU A 367 2.10 -5.13 -19.92
CA GLU A 367 1.21 -6.20 -20.38
C GLU A 367 0.70 -7.01 -19.17
N PRO A 368 -0.62 -7.18 -19.01
CA PRO A 368 -1.18 -7.90 -17.85
C PRO A 368 -0.62 -9.31 -17.65
N ALA A 369 -0.29 -10.02 -18.73
CA ALA A 369 0.30 -11.36 -18.66
C ALA A 369 1.73 -11.39 -18.07
N LYS A 370 2.43 -10.27 -18.06
CA LYS A 370 3.79 -10.15 -17.50
C LYS A 370 3.80 -9.81 -16.00
N ILE A 371 2.69 -9.30 -15.49
CA ILE A 371 2.58 -8.88 -14.08
C ILE A 371 1.76 -9.92 -13.31
N VAL A 372 2.40 -11.00 -12.95
CA VAL A 372 1.77 -12.09 -12.18
C VAL A 372 2.17 -11.95 -10.71
N ILE A 373 1.25 -11.49 -9.88
CA ILE A 373 1.39 -11.42 -8.43
C ILE A 373 0.70 -12.67 -7.84
N PRO A 374 1.44 -13.59 -7.22
CA PRO A 374 0.85 -14.78 -6.63
C PRO A 374 -0.24 -14.43 -5.60
N ALA A 375 -1.37 -15.14 -5.65
CA ALA A 375 -2.42 -14.98 -4.65
C ALA A 375 -1.97 -15.50 -3.29
N SER A 376 -2.43 -14.85 -2.22
CA SER A 376 -2.19 -15.29 -0.84
C SER A 376 -3.20 -16.36 -0.44
N PRO A 377 -2.77 -17.57 -0.03
CA PRO A 377 -3.68 -18.63 0.38
C PRO A 377 -4.36 -18.38 1.73
N LEU A 378 -3.85 -17.42 2.51
CA LEU A 378 -4.24 -17.20 3.91
C LEU A 378 -5.53 -16.38 4.09
N VAL A 379 -6.24 -15.99 3.04
CA VAL A 379 -7.30 -15.00 3.16
C VAL A 379 -8.66 -15.49 2.66
N ASN A 380 -9.67 -15.45 3.53
CA ASN A 380 -11.06 -15.75 3.21
C ASN A 380 -11.75 -14.57 2.50
N GLY A 381 -12.53 -14.88 1.47
CA GLY A 381 -13.10 -13.96 0.50
C GLY A 381 -14.32 -13.14 0.92
N ASP A 382 -14.33 -12.48 2.08
CA ASP A 382 -15.39 -11.53 2.41
C ASP A 382 -15.26 -10.24 1.61
N LYS A 383 -16.37 -9.79 1.01
CA LYS A 383 -16.40 -8.54 0.25
C LYS A 383 -16.08 -7.34 1.16
N PRO A 384 -15.20 -6.41 0.73
CA PRO A 384 -14.93 -5.20 1.50
C PRO A 384 -16.21 -4.36 1.72
N GLU A 385 -16.34 -3.78 2.92
CA GLU A 385 -17.40 -2.83 3.22
C GLU A 385 -17.26 -1.56 2.36
N GLY A 386 -18.35 -0.98 1.90
CA GLY A 386 -18.31 0.34 1.22
C GLY A 386 -19.01 0.40 -0.13
N LYS A 387 -19.97 -0.49 -0.41
CA LYS A 387 -20.87 -0.35 -1.57
C LYS A 387 -22.22 0.12 -1.16
#